data_a0bc37bcd0ede683f37eda2b5ec4be37
#
_entry.id   a0bc37bcd0ede683f37eda2b5ec4be37
#
_cell.length_a   1.000
_cell.length_b   1.000
_cell.length_c   1.000
_cell.angle_alpha   90.00
_cell.angle_beta   90.00
_cell.angle_gamma   90.00
#
_symmetry.space_group_name_H-M   'P 1'
#
loop_
_entity.id
_entity.type
_entity.pdbx_description
1 polymer ?
#
loop_
_entity_poly.entity_id
_entity_poly.type
_entity_poly.pdbx_seq_one_letter_code
_entity_poly.pdbx_strand_id
1 'polypeptide(L)' 'MNENKRLLLAVAFDEENNCYSVDIPAGSNAAETAFAMAVVIKCLVKDGVIDDHKMMTDAITKYLTDSQYEEVQE' A
#
# COMPACT_ATOMS: atom_id res chain seq x y z
N MET A 1 22.23 0.41 3.03
CA MET A 1 21.18 0.64 2.04
C MET A 1 21.77 0.91 0.67
N ASN A 2 21.14 0.38 -0.35
CA ASN A 2 21.61 0.55 -1.71
C ASN A 2 21.23 1.95 -2.22
N GLU A 3 22.21 2.73 -2.69
CA GLU A 3 21.93 4.09 -3.14
C GLU A 3 21.09 4.16 -4.40
N ASN A 4 20.92 3.04 -5.11
CA ASN A 4 20.05 3.02 -6.28
C ASN A 4 18.60 2.80 -5.94
N LYS A 5 18.28 2.64 -4.66
CA LYS A 5 16.92 2.39 -4.22
C LYS A 5 16.32 3.66 -3.65
N ARG A 6 15.04 3.84 -3.92
CA ARG A 6 14.29 5.00 -3.47
C ARG A 6 12.97 4.53 -2.89
N LEU A 7 12.60 5.09 -1.75
CA LEU A 7 11.31 4.79 -1.14
C LEU A 7 10.20 5.42 -1.96
N LEU A 8 9.20 4.64 -2.34
CA LEU A 8 8.05 5.14 -3.10
C LEU A 8 6.84 5.37 -2.23
N LEU A 9 6.70 4.59 -1.17
CA LEU A 9 5.50 4.62 -0.34
C LEU A 9 5.77 3.87 0.95
N ALA A 10 5.29 4.39 2.07
CA ALA A 10 5.36 3.69 3.34
C ALA A 10 4.02 3.81 4.05
N VAL A 11 3.55 2.71 4.62
CA VAL A 11 2.28 2.67 5.33
C VAL A 11 2.52 2.01 6.69
N ALA A 12 2.01 2.63 7.74
CA ALA A 12 2.08 2.06 9.09
C ALA A 12 0.69 2.05 9.69
N PHE A 13 0.39 1.01 10.45
CA PHE A 13 -0.90 0.87 11.10
C PHE A 13 -0.72 0.85 12.61
N ASP A 14 -1.48 1.71 13.30
CA ASP A 14 -1.50 1.77 14.76
C ASP A 14 -2.67 0.95 15.25
N GLU A 15 -2.38 -0.24 15.77
CA GLU A 15 -3.42 -1.18 16.20
C GLU A 15 -4.19 -0.66 17.42
N GLU A 16 -3.53 0.09 18.27
CA GLU A 16 -4.17 0.62 19.48
C GLU A 16 -5.27 1.61 19.14
N ASN A 17 -4.99 2.50 18.22
CA ASN A 17 -5.91 3.58 17.86
C ASN A 17 -6.73 3.27 16.62
N ASN A 18 -6.48 2.13 15.99
CA ASN A 18 -7.18 1.69 14.79
C ASN A 18 -7.09 2.71 13.67
N CYS A 19 -5.90 3.27 13.48
CA CYS A 19 -5.67 4.27 12.45
C CYS A 19 -4.37 3.94 11.70
N TYR A 20 -4.17 4.58 10.56
CA TYR A 20 -2.98 4.32 9.77
C TYR A 20 -2.37 5.65 9.30
N SER A 21 -1.09 5.59 9.01
CA SER A 21 -0.36 6.74 8.48
C SER A 21 0.32 6.35 7.17
N VAL A 22 0.39 7.30 6.26
CA VAL A 22 0.98 7.08 4.95
C VAL A 22 2.05 8.13 4.73
N ASP A 23 3.23 7.67 4.33
CA ASP A 23 4.34 8.55 4.01
C ASP A 23 4.61 8.45 2.51
N ILE A 24 4.36 9.55 1.80
CA ILE A 24 4.61 9.63 0.37
C ILE A 24 5.73 10.64 0.18
N PRO A 25 6.89 10.19 -0.29
CA PRO A 25 8.04 11.09 -0.42
C PRO A 25 7.76 12.28 -1.33
N ALA A 26 8.40 13.41 -1.03
CA ALA A 26 8.29 14.61 -1.84
C ALA A 26 8.75 14.30 -3.27
N GLY A 27 8.03 14.83 -4.24
CA GLY A 27 8.35 14.60 -5.64
C GLY A 27 7.69 13.38 -6.25
N SER A 28 7.03 12.56 -5.42
CA SER A 28 6.26 11.43 -5.93
C SER A 28 4.97 11.91 -6.56
N ASN A 29 4.44 11.11 -7.48
CA ASN A 29 3.16 11.44 -8.11
C ASN A 29 2.25 10.22 -8.06
N ALA A 30 1.01 10.41 -8.50
CA ALA A 30 0.01 9.35 -8.42
C ALA A 30 0.41 8.12 -9.21
N ALA A 31 1.08 8.31 -10.35
CA ALA A 31 1.50 7.18 -11.17
C ALA A 31 2.55 6.33 -10.45
N GLU A 32 3.49 6.98 -9.79
CA GLU A 32 4.51 6.25 -9.03
C GLU A 32 3.92 5.52 -7.85
N THR A 33 2.97 6.14 -7.18
CA THR A 33 2.29 5.51 -6.04
C THR A 33 1.51 4.28 -6.50
N ALA A 34 0.78 4.41 -7.60
CA ALA A 34 0.04 3.28 -8.15
C ALA A 34 0.98 2.16 -8.59
N PHE A 35 2.12 2.52 -9.17
CA PHE A 35 3.11 1.54 -9.57
C PHE A 35 3.64 0.76 -8.37
N ALA A 36 3.91 1.46 -7.27
CA ALA A 36 4.40 0.80 -6.05
C ALA A 36 3.39 -0.22 -5.54
N MET A 37 2.11 0.14 -5.54
CA MET A 37 1.08 -0.78 -5.12
C MET A 37 0.97 -1.99 -6.04
N ALA A 38 1.09 -1.76 -7.34
CA ALA A 38 1.01 -2.85 -8.31
C ALA A 38 2.19 -3.82 -8.14
N VAL A 39 3.37 -3.29 -7.85
CA VAL A 39 4.54 -4.13 -7.63
C VAL A 39 4.35 -5.03 -6.41
N VAL A 40 3.78 -4.50 -5.34
CA VAL A 40 3.52 -5.29 -4.15
C VAL A 40 2.56 -6.45 -4.48
N ILE A 41 1.50 -6.14 -5.22
CA ILE A 41 0.53 -7.17 -5.58
C ILE A 41 1.17 -8.24 -6.46
N LYS A 42 1.99 -7.82 -7.42
CA LYS A 42 2.70 -8.77 -8.28
C LYS A 42 3.61 -9.70 -7.47
N CYS A 43 4.29 -9.15 -6.48
CA CYS A 43 5.17 -9.95 -5.64
C CYS A 43 4.37 -10.96 -4.81
N LEU A 44 3.21 -10.57 -4.32
CA LEU A 44 2.38 -11.48 -3.53
C LEU A 44 1.88 -12.64 -4.38
N VAL A 45 1.52 -12.39 -5.63
CA VAL A 45 1.12 -13.46 -6.54
C VAL A 45 2.30 -14.37 -6.84
N LYS A 46 3.45 -13.77 -7.14
CA LYS A 46 4.66 -14.54 -7.45
C LYS A 46 5.07 -15.45 -6.31
N ASP A 47 4.94 -14.96 -5.09
CA ASP A 47 5.36 -15.72 -3.91
C ASP A 47 4.30 -16.70 -3.41
N GLY A 48 3.15 -16.72 -4.07
CA GLY A 48 2.09 -17.67 -3.71
C GLY A 48 1.26 -17.27 -2.50
N VAL A 49 1.41 -16.02 -2.05
CA VAL A 49 0.62 -15.53 -0.91
C VAL A 49 -0.84 -15.36 -1.30
N ILE A 50 -1.08 -14.93 -2.54
CA ILE A 50 -2.43 -14.83 -3.09
C ILE A 50 -2.45 -15.54 -4.44
N ASP A 51 -3.64 -15.99 -4.84
CA ASP A 51 -3.78 -16.77 -6.07
C ASP A 51 -3.68 -15.91 -7.32
N ASP A 52 -4.32 -14.75 -7.31
CA ASP A 52 -4.22 -13.83 -8.43
C ASP A 52 -4.51 -12.40 -7.95
N HIS A 53 -4.25 -11.43 -8.84
CA HIS A 53 -4.40 -10.04 -8.47
C HIS A 53 -5.86 -9.63 -8.22
N LYS A 54 -6.81 -10.34 -8.82
CA LYS A 54 -8.22 -10.01 -8.65
C LYS A 54 -8.65 -10.21 -7.19
N MET A 55 -8.15 -11.25 -6.56
CA MET A 55 -8.43 -11.49 -5.15
C MET A 55 -8.00 -10.29 -4.30
N MET A 56 -6.82 -9.74 -4.60
CA MET A 56 -6.30 -8.61 -3.85
C MET A 56 -7.08 -7.34 -4.17
N THR A 57 -7.41 -7.09 -5.43
CA THR A 57 -8.14 -5.87 -5.78
C THR A 57 -9.55 -5.89 -5.22
N ASP A 58 -10.18 -7.06 -5.14
CA ASP A 58 -11.50 -7.18 -4.51
C ASP A 58 -11.41 -6.86 -3.02
N ALA A 59 -10.38 -7.36 -2.35
CA ALA A 59 -10.18 -7.08 -0.93
C ALA A 59 -9.92 -5.59 -0.71
N ILE A 60 -9.11 -4.98 -1.56
CA ILE A 60 -8.81 -3.55 -1.46
C ILE A 60 -10.08 -2.73 -1.62
N THR A 61 -10.92 -3.08 -2.58
CA THR A 61 -12.17 -2.37 -2.81
C THR A 61 -13.06 -2.43 -1.56
N LYS A 62 -13.09 -3.59 -0.91
CA LYS A 62 -13.85 -3.73 0.32
C LYS A 62 -13.37 -2.76 1.38
N TYR A 63 -12.05 -2.67 1.57
CA TYR A 63 -11.50 -1.77 2.59
C TYR A 63 -11.68 -0.30 2.23
N LEU A 64 -11.72 0.02 0.95
CA LEU A 64 -11.94 1.40 0.51
C LEU A 64 -13.34 1.89 0.88
N THR A 65 -14.31 0.98 0.95
CA THR A 65 -15.68 1.34 1.31
C THR A 65 -15.97 1.22 2.79
N ASP A 66 -15.01 0.68 3.57
CA ASP A 66 -15.16 0.50 5.01
C ASP A 66 -14.58 1.72 5.72
N SER A 67 -15.42 2.42 6.48
CA SER A 67 -14.99 3.63 7.18
C SER A 67 -14.51 3.35 8.60
N GLN A 68 -14.18 2.10 8.90
CA GLN A 68 -13.74 1.69 10.21
C GLN A 68 -12.40 2.31 10.61
N TYR A 69 -11.55 2.61 9.64
CA TYR A 69 -10.21 3.11 9.91
C TYR A 69 -10.10 4.60 9.62
N GLU A 70 -9.26 5.25 10.41
CA GLU A 70 -9.00 6.68 10.27
C GLU A 70 -7.64 6.90 9.63
N GLU A 71 -7.58 7.79 8.66
CA GLU A 71 -6.34 8.09 7.98
C GLU A 71 -5.61 9.24 8.68
N VAL A 72 -4.33 9.02 8.95
CA VAL A 72 -3.46 10.06 9.51
C VAL A 72 -2.31 10.25 8.54
N GLN A 73 -2.19 11.46 8.00
CA GLN A 73 -1.16 11.76 7.01
C GLN A 73 0.03 12.42 7.68
N GLU A 74 1.20 11.95 7.34
CA GLU A 74 2.43 12.50 7.94
C GLU A 74 3.12 13.50 7.07
#